data_7bda87a9998e9cab657f27b64ff152d7
#
_entry.id   7bda87a9998e9cab657f27b64ff152d7
#
_cell.length_a   1.000
_cell.length_b   1.000
_cell.length_c   1.000
_cell.angle_alpha   90.00
_cell.angle_beta   90.00
_cell.angle_gamma   90.00
#
_symmetry.space_group_name_H-M   'P 1'
#
loop_
_entity.id
_entity.type
_entity.pdbx_description
1 polymer ?
#
loop_
_entity_poly.entity_id
_entity_poly.type
_entity_poly.pdbx_seq_one_letter_code
_entity_poly.pdbx_strand_id
1 'polypeptide(L)'
;QWHGMPDRTLVTAPDGRVMKLPAEEFLAMQDTVVIKKDTAYERVETTDRKGNKVWKAGKPTGWKVEQGGYPPLAFGFSGGYFYIKANSDRRWFTDKTDRCNANAAKARVMEPVTSEFKASTIAARMPFEEFPKERWVTFTVEIDWTQYGGEAETIVRPGRLDVRMTCDGRTDHLVDNERILIGRNDEDGYYFKFGIYRVGNSTEPVSYNLAGYSQRQR
;
A
#
# COMPACT_ATOMS: atom_id res chain seq x y z
N GLN A 1 -7.87 -3.23 -4.21
CA GLN A 1 -6.75 -2.39 -3.77
C GLN A 1 -5.51 -2.72 -4.58
N TRP A 2 -4.75 -1.72 -5.00
CA TRP A 2 -3.41 -1.86 -5.56
C TRP A 2 -2.39 -1.57 -4.47
N HIS A 3 -1.38 -2.40 -4.35
CA HIS A 3 -0.31 -2.28 -3.37
C HIS A 3 1.02 -2.15 -4.09
N GLY A 4 1.87 -1.22 -3.65
CA GLY A 4 3.27 -1.18 -4.05
C GLY A 4 4.06 -2.32 -3.41
N MET A 5 5.03 -2.83 -4.12
CA MET A 5 6.02 -3.73 -3.56
C MET A 5 7.16 -2.91 -2.96
N PRO A 6 7.49 -3.07 -1.68
CA PRO A 6 8.64 -2.38 -1.12
C PRO A 6 9.93 -2.89 -1.77
N ASP A 7 10.82 -1.98 -2.12
CA ASP A 7 12.16 -2.36 -2.53
C ASP A 7 12.94 -2.86 -1.30
N ARG A 8 13.01 -4.17 -1.15
CA ARG A 8 13.63 -4.78 0.02
C ARG A 8 15.12 -4.54 0.12
N THR A 9 15.76 -4.15 -0.97
CA THR A 9 17.18 -3.80 -0.96
C THR A 9 17.43 -2.37 -0.48
N LEU A 10 16.36 -1.56 -0.38
CA LEU A 10 16.42 -0.22 0.17
C LEU A 10 16.40 -0.31 1.71
N VAL A 11 17.43 0.22 2.33
CA VAL A 11 17.66 0.12 3.77
C VAL A 11 18.09 1.47 4.36
N THR A 12 17.89 1.62 5.68
CA THR A 12 18.55 2.66 6.46
C THR A 12 19.63 2.03 7.30
N ALA A 13 20.87 2.51 7.13
CA ALA A 13 22.03 2.10 7.93
C ALA A 13 21.95 2.64 9.38
N PRO A 14 22.74 2.10 10.32
CA PRO A 14 22.74 2.54 11.72
C PRO A 14 23.08 4.03 11.91
N ASP A 15 23.79 4.63 10.97
CA ASP A 15 24.11 6.07 10.95
C ASP A 15 22.99 6.95 10.38
N GLY A 16 21.86 6.33 9.99
CA GLY A 16 20.69 7.02 9.45
C GLY A 16 20.68 7.23 7.95
N ARG A 17 21.74 6.85 7.22
CA ARG A 17 21.78 6.97 5.76
C ARG A 17 20.83 5.96 5.12
N VAL A 18 20.00 6.44 4.19
CA VAL A 18 19.21 5.59 3.31
C VAL A 18 20.08 5.20 2.12
N MET A 19 20.08 3.92 1.77
CA MET A 19 20.86 3.40 0.67
C MET A 19 20.25 2.12 0.10
N LYS A 20 20.53 1.88 -1.19
CA LYS A 20 20.18 0.63 -1.85
C LYS A 20 21.37 -0.31 -1.76
N LEU A 21 21.18 -1.46 -1.13
CA LEU A 21 22.23 -2.50 -1.09
C LEU A 21 22.18 -3.30 -2.41
N PRO A 22 23.35 -3.74 -2.92
CA PRO A 22 23.38 -4.81 -3.91
C PRO A 22 22.64 -6.04 -3.41
N ALA A 23 21.97 -6.76 -4.31
CA ALA A 23 21.12 -7.90 -3.92
C ALA A 23 21.90 -8.96 -3.10
N GLU A 24 23.15 -9.22 -3.46
CA GLU A 24 24.03 -10.14 -2.75
C GLU A 24 24.36 -9.68 -1.32
N GLU A 25 24.60 -8.38 -1.12
CA GLU A 25 24.86 -7.82 0.21
C GLU A 25 23.60 -7.85 1.08
N PHE A 26 22.44 -7.57 0.49
CA PHE A 26 21.16 -7.67 1.20
C PHE A 26 20.86 -9.10 1.62
N LEU A 27 21.10 -10.09 0.75
CA LEU A 27 20.96 -11.51 1.09
C LEU A 27 21.94 -11.91 2.22
N ALA A 28 23.20 -11.51 2.12
CA ALA A 28 24.18 -11.75 3.18
C ALA A 28 23.76 -11.12 4.52
N MET A 29 23.21 -9.91 4.49
CA MET A 29 22.64 -9.30 5.69
C MET A 29 21.47 -10.12 6.26
N GLN A 30 20.57 -10.62 5.41
CA GLN A 30 19.43 -11.45 5.85
C GLN A 30 19.86 -12.74 6.55
N ASP A 31 21.02 -13.30 6.20
CA ASP A 31 21.55 -14.49 6.86
C ASP A 31 22.03 -14.23 8.28
N THR A 32 22.34 -12.98 8.61
CA THR A 32 22.88 -12.59 9.93
C THR A 32 21.85 -11.92 10.83
N VAL A 33 20.68 -11.54 10.31
CA VAL A 33 19.66 -10.83 11.06
C VAL A 33 18.30 -11.51 11.02
N VAL A 34 17.45 -11.15 11.96
CA VAL A 34 16.00 -11.43 11.94
C VAL A 34 15.27 -10.11 11.72
N ILE A 35 14.56 -9.97 10.60
CA ILE A 35 13.79 -8.78 10.29
C ILE A 35 12.40 -8.91 10.89
N LYS A 36 12.02 -7.97 11.78
CA LYS A 36 10.67 -7.83 12.31
C LYS A 36 10.14 -6.46 11.94
N LYS A 37 9.12 -6.46 11.09
CA LYS A 37 8.57 -5.25 10.46
C LYS A 37 9.70 -4.59 9.63
N ASP A 38 10.12 -3.40 10.02
CA ASP A 38 11.19 -2.63 9.39
C ASP A 38 12.56 -2.80 10.06
N THR A 39 12.62 -3.34 11.26
CA THR A 39 13.85 -3.36 12.08
C THR A 39 14.56 -4.70 11.94
N ALA A 40 15.87 -4.65 11.66
CA ALA A 40 16.75 -5.80 11.70
C ALA A 40 17.31 -6.00 13.11
N TYR A 41 17.25 -7.23 13.59
CA TYR A 41 17.73 -7.68 14.90
C TYR A 41 18.81 -8.71 14.70
N GLU A 42 19.76 -8.79 15.62
CA GLU A 42 20.74 -9.88 15.69
C GLU A 42 20.03 -11.23 15.64
N ARG A 43 20.58 -12.16 14.89
CA ARG A 43 20.08 -13.53 14.78
C ARG A 43 20.69 -14.38 15.88
N VAL A 44 19.88 -14.76 16.85
CA VAL A 44 20.33 -15.56 18.02
C VAL A 44 19.79 -16.98 17.90
N GLU A 45 20.69 -17.97 17.87
CA GLU A 45 20.31 -19.37 17.90
C GLU A 45 19.76 -19.73 19.30
N THR A 46 18.66 -20.45 19.33
CA THR A 46 18.05 -20.97 20.55
C THR A 46 17.36 -22.30 20.24
N THR A 47 16.85 -22.96 21.26
CA THR A 47 16.16 -24.24 21.11
C THR A 47 14.69 -24.06 21.46
N ASP A 48 13.77 -24.61 20.65
CA ASP A 48 12.36 -24.64 20.96
C ASP A 48 12.02 -25.70 22.04
N ARG A 49 10.75 -25.78 22.44
CA ARG A 49 10.30 -26.75 23.45
C ARG A 49 10.44 -28.22 23.02
N LYS A 50 10.69 -28.48 21.74
CA LYS A 50 10.88 -29.82 21.18
C LYS A 50 12.35 -30.16 20.94
N GLY A 51 13.28 -29.26 21.31
CA GLY A 51 14.72 -29.44 21.12
C GLY A 51 15.24 -29.04 19.74
N ASN A 52 14.41 -28.45 18.85
CA ASN A 52 14.84 -28.01 17.54
C ASN A 52 15.57 -26.66 17.62
N LYS A 53 16.63 -26.50 16.84
CA LYS A 53 17.28 -25.21 16.66
C LYS A 53 16.33 -24.24 15.98
N VAL A 54 16.12 -23.08 16.58
CA VAL A 54 15.31 -21.98 16.04
C VAL A 54 16.02 -20.66 16.21
N TRP A 55 15.69 -19.67 15.36
CA TRP A 55 16.29 -18.36 15.41
C TRP A 55 15.34 -17.37 16.11
N LYS A 56 15.88 -16.59 17.02
CA LYS A 56 15.17 -15.49 17.67
C LYS A 56 15.85 -14.17 17.37
N ALA A 57 15.05 -13.09 17.43
CA ALA A 57 15.58 -11.75 17.36
C ALA A 57 16.29 -11.41 18.68
N GLY A 58 17.54 -11.02 18.58
CA GLY A 58 18.35 -10.48 19.65
C GLY A 58 18.17 -8.95 19.80
N LYS A 59 19.28 -8.23 19.94
CA LYS A 59 19.27 -6.77 20.01
C LYS A 59 19.03 -6.15 18.63
N PRO A 60 18.45 -4.94 18.54
CA PRO A 60 18.38 -4.19 17.30
C PRO A 60 19.80 -3.91 16.76
N THR A 61 20.01 -4.12 15.48
CA THR A 61 21.30 -3.84 14.82
C THR A 61 21.48 -2.38 14.40
N GLY A 62 20.39 -1.61 14.43
CA GLY A 62 20.32 -0.26 13.87
C GLY A 62 19.90 -0.21 12.40
N TRP A 63 19.98 -1.32 11.67
CA TRP A 63 19.49 -1.39 10.30
C TRP A 63 17.97 -1.42 10.25
N LYS A 64 17.39 -0.69 9.27
CA LYS A 64 15.97 -0.78 8.92
C LYS A 64 15.81 -1.19 7.46
N VAL A 65 14.75 -1.93 7.18
CA VAL A 65 14.38 -2.39 5.84
C VAL A 65 13.08 -1.70 5.44
N GLU A 66 12.99 -1.33 4.19
CA GLU A 66 11.80 -0.66 3.67
C GLU A 66 10.52 -1.45 3.91
N GLN A 67 9.45 -0.73 4.18
CA GLN A 67 8.11 -1.28 4.39
C GLN A 67 7.15 -0.79 3.31
N GLY A 68 6.27 -1.70 2.86
CA GLY A 68 5.14 -1.29 2.02
C GLY A 68 4.26 -0.28 2.72
N GLY A 69 3.86 0.78 2.04
CA GLY A 69 2.96 1.82 2.53
C GLY A 69 1.48 1.46 2.42
N TYR A 70 0.62 2.47 2.51
CA TYR A 70 -0.79 2.33 2.20
C TYR A 70 -1.01 1.95 0.73
N PRO A 71 -2.11 1.25 0.42
CA PRO A 71 -2.50 1.02 -0.96
C PRO A 71 -2.59 2.34 -1.72
N PRO A 72 -1.86 2.51 -2.84
CA PRO A 72 -1.97 3.73 -3.66
C PRO A 72 -3.37 3.95 -4.20
N LEU A 73 -4.10 2.89 -4.50
CA LEU A 73 -5.49 2.95 -4.90
C LEU A 73 -6.30 1.91 -4.13
N ALA A 74 -7.40 2.34 -3.55
CA ALA A 74 -8.31 1.48 -2.82
C ALA A 74 -9.76 1.82 -3.13
N PHE A 75 -10.55 0.79 -3.40
CA PHE A 75 -12.00 0.83 -3.44
C PHE A 75 -12.52 0.20 -2.15
N GLY A 76 -13.52 0.79 -1.55
CA GLY A 76 -14.04 0.29 -0.29
C GLY A 76 -15.37 0.89 0.13
N PHE A 77 -15.87 0.39 1.26
CA PHE A 77 -17.09 0.86 1.89
C PHE A 77 -16.76 1.32 3.31
N SER A 78 -17.17 2.53 3.66
CA SER A 78 -17.02 3.08 5.01
C SER A 78 -17.94 4.26 5.22
N GLY A 79 -18.44 4.42 6.45
CA GLY A 79 -19.25 5.57 6.84
C GLY A 79 -20.53 5.78 6.01
N GLY A 80 -21.13 4.70 5.49
CA GLY A 80 -22.32 4.76 4.64
C GLY A 80 -22.03 5.10 3.17
N TYR A 81 -20.78 5.00 2.73
CA TYR A 81 -20.39 5.30 1.34
C TYR A 81 -19.56 4.17 0.73
N PHE A 82 -19.75 3.95 -0.57
CA PHE A 82 -18.72 3.43 -1.44
C PHE A 82 -17.74 4.57 -1.76
N TYR A 83 -16.45 4.28 -1.79
CA TYR A 83 -15.43 5.27 -2.09
C TYR A 83 -14.28 4.71 -2.92
N ILE A 84 -13.65 5.61 -3.67
CA ILE A 84 -12.39 5.39 -4.37
C ILE A 84 -11.37 6.35 -3.75
N LYS A 85 -10.33 5.80 -3.16
CA LYS A 85 -9.29 6.56 -2.48
C LYS A 85 -7.96 6.39 -3.18
N ALA A 86 -7.34 7.50 -3.55
CA ALA A 86 -5.98 7.57 -4.06
C ALA A 86 -5.03 8.05 -2.96
N ASN A 87 -3.91 7.37 -2.82
CA ASN A 87 -2.83 7.74 -1.91
C ASN A 87 -1.53 7.91 -2.67
N SER A 88 -0.71 8.86 -2.25
CA SER A 88 0.63 9.06 -2.74
C SER A 88 1.63 9.17 -1.60
N ASP A 89 2.86 8.73 -1.85
CA ASP A 89 3.98 8.90 -0.94
C ASP A 89 5.24 9.11 -1.79
N ARG A 90 5.85 10.31 -1.70
CA ARG A 90 7.05 10.63 -2.47
C ARG A 90 8.34 10.25 -1.78
N ARG A 91 8.31 9.78 -0.53
CA ARG A 91 9.51 9.30 0.15
C ARG A 91 10.12 8.13 -0.57
N TRP A 92 11.43 8.19 -0.71
CA TRP A 92 12.19 7.10 -1.28
C TRP A 92 12.23 5.90 -0.32
N PHE A 93 12.45 6.14 0.97
CA PHE A 93 12.41 5.10 1.99
C PHE A 93 11.19 5.25 2.91
N THR A 94 10.43 4.18 3.10
CA THR A 94 9.29 4.14 4.02
C THR A 94 9.56 3.17 5.17
N ASP A 95 9.68 3.70 6.37
CA ASP A 95 9.77 2.89 7.59
C ASP A 95 8.37 2.56 8.17
N LYS A 96 8.35 1.81 9.27
CA LYS A 96 7.14 1.45 9.97
C LYS A 96 6.33 2.66 10.45
N THR A 97 7.01 3.71 10.89
CA THR A 97 6.36 4.93 11.40
C THR A 97 5.65 5.65 10.27
N ASP A 98 6.29 5.75 9.13
CA ASP A 98 5.73 6.35 7.93
C ASP A 98 4.60 5.52 7.34
N ARG A 99 4.77 4.19 7.31
CA ARG A 99 3.73 3.29 6.84
C ARG A 99 2.42 3.44 7.59
N CYS A 100 2.50 3.51 8.90
CA CYS A 100 1.30 3.53 9.74
C CYS A 100 0.63 4.88 9.77
N ASN A 101 1.23 5.93 9.19
CA ASN A 101 0.75 7.29 9.34
C ASN A 101 -0.03 7.44 10.66
N ALA A 102 0.67 7.70 11.78
CA ALA A 102 0.10 7.64 13.12
C ALA A 102 -1.17 8.50 13.27
N ASN A 103 -1.32 9.50 12.40
CA ASN A 103 -2.51 10.33 12.32
C ASN A 103 -3.63 9.70 11.51
N ALA A 104 -3.32 8.83 10.54
CA ALA A 104 -4.36 8.15 9.76
C ALA A 104 -5.12 7.09 10.56
N ALA A 105 -4.55 6.56 11.64
CA ALA A 105 -5.30 5.70 12.57
C ALA A 105 -6.43 6.48 13.29
N LYS A 106 -6.33 7.81 13.33
CA LYS A 106 -7.34 8.72 13.90
C LYS A 106 -8.13 9.46 12.80
N ALA A 107 -7.60 9.57 11.60
CA ALA A 107 -8.33 10.17 10.49
C ALA A 107 -9.44 9.22 10.03
N ARG A 108 -10.62 9.76 9.83
CA ARG A 108 -11.71 9.01 9.20
C ARG A 108 -11.27 8.60 7.80
N VAL A 109 -11.62 7.37 7.41
CA VAL A 109 -11.23 6.81 6.09
C VAL A 109 -11.54 7.76 4.93
N MET A 110 -12.59 8.55 5.07
CA MET A 110 -13.11 9.47 4.06
C MET A 110 -12.50 10.87 4.11
N GLU A 111 -11.59 11.16 5.03
CA GLU A 111 -10.96 12.48 5.12
C GLU A 111 -9.68 12.52 4.28
N PRO A 112 -9.49 13.56 3.45
CA PRO A 112 -8.20 13.82 2.80
C PRO A 112 -7.12 14.06 3.85
N VAL A 113 -5.95 13.53 3.60
CA VAL A 113 -4.77 13.79 4.44
C VAL A 113 -3.65 14.29 3.55
N THR A 114 -3.06 15.40 3.90
CA THR A 114 -1.90 15.95 3.20
C THR A 114 -0.81 16.27 4.21
N SER A 115 0.39 15.85 3.91
CA SER A 115 1.61 16.21 4.61
C SER A 115 2.68 16.58 3.59
N GLU A 116 3.86 16.91 4.06
CA GLU A 116 4.98 17.23 3.16
C GLU A 116 5.24 16.15 2.10
N PHE A 117 5.18 14.88 2.48
CA PHE A 117 5.56 13.75 1.60
C PHE A 117 4.35 12.93 1.11
N LYS A 118 3.22 13.04 1.75
CA LYS A 118 2.06 12.15 1.53
C LYS A 118 0.81 12.94 1.23
N ALA A 119 0.06 12.46 0.27
CA ALA A 119 -1.28 12.95 0.00
C ALA A 119 -2.27 11.78 -0.07
N SER A 120 -3.48 12.03 0.37
CA SER A 120 -4.59 11.09 0.31
C SER A 120 -5.83 11.83 -0.16
N THR A 121 -6.42 11.38 -1.24
CA THR A 121 -7.57 12.02 -1.89
C THR A 121 -8.72 11.03 -2.04
N ILE A 122 -9.93 11.45 -1.72
CA ILE A 122 -11.14 10.73 -2.12
C ILE A 122 -11.46 11.14 -3.55
N ALA A 123 -11.09 10.28 -4.49
CA ALA A 123 -11.28 10.52 -5.92
C ALA A 123 -12.76 10.44 -6.31
N ALA A 124 -13.52 9.54 -5.68
CA ALA A 124 -14.96 9.45 -5.83
C ALA A 124 -15.62 8.90 -4.56
N ARG A 125 -16.88 9.25 -4.35
CA ARG A 125 -17.75 8.66 -3.32
C ARG A 125 -19.17 8.60 -3.82
N MET A 126 -19.88 7.56 -3.40
CA MET A 126 -21.30 7.34 -3.70
C MET A 126 -21.99 6.86 -2.42
N PRO A 127 -23.16 7.37 -2.04
CA PRO A 127 -23.94 6.82 -0.93
C PRO A 127 -24.14 5.31 -1.09
N PHE A 128 -24.03 4.55 0.00
CA PHE A 128 -24.15 3.10 -0.06
C PHE A 128 -25.53 2.65 -0.58
N GLU A 129 -26.57 3.45 -0.34
CA GLU A 129 -27.92 3.19 -0.85
C GLU A 129 -27.99 3.23 -2.37
N GLU A 130 -27.18 4.07 -3.01
CA GLU A 130 -27.11 4.24 -4.46
C GLU A 130 -26.21 3.22 -5.14
N PHE A 131 -25.31 2.56 -4.35
CA PHE A 131 -24.42 1.56 -4.91
C PHE A 131 -25.22 0.31 -5.33
N PRO A 132 -25.05 -0.21 -6.56
CA PRO A 132 -25.77 -1.39 -7.03
C PRO A 132 -25.53 -2.60 -6.12
N LYS A 133 -26.61 -3.23 -5.66
CA LYS A 133 -26.61 -4.43 -4.82
C LYS A 133 -27.26 -5.58 -5.55
N GLU A 134 -26.82 -6.81 -5.25
CA GLU A 134 -27.36 -8.04 -5.84
C GLU A 134 -27.27 -8.07 -7.38
N ARG A 135 -26.32 -7.33 -7.92
CA ARG A 135 -26.04 -7.21 -9.35
C ARG A 135 -24.54 -7.27 -9.61
N TRP A 136 -24.22 -7.66 -10.83
CA TRP A 136 -22.83 -7.59 -11.28
C TRP A 136 -22.45 -6.15 -11.62
N VAL A 137 -21.36 -5.72 -11.03
CA VAL A 137 -20.77 -4.40 -11.27
C VAL A 137 -19.37 -4.61 -11.86
N THR A 138 -19.13 -4.04 -13.02
CA THR A 138 -17.82 -4.06 -13.67
C THR A 138 -17.13 -2.73 -13.47
N PHE A 139 -15.90 -2.76 -12.97
CA PHE A 139 -15.04 -1.58 -12.92
C PHE A 139 -13.99 -1.66 -14.02
N THR A 140 -13.93 -0.62 -14.85
CA THR A 140 -12.80 -0.38 -15.75
C THR A 140 -11.94 0.71 -15.13
N VAL A 141 -10.66 0.42 -14.94
CA VAL A 141 -9.73 1.31 -14.24
C VAL A 141 -8.50 1.49 -15.12
N GLU A 142 -8.19 2.74 -15.46
CA GLU A 142 -6.96 3.13 -16.14
C GLU A 142 -6.14 4.01 -15.20
N ILE A 143 -4.88 3.66 -15.03
CA ILE A 143 -3.99 4.33 -14.08
C ILE A 143 -2.65 4.61 -14.76
N ASP A 144 -2.25 5.88 -14.74
CA ASP A 144 -0.85 6.26 -14.87
C ASP A 144 -0.37 6.66 -13.48
N TRP A 145 0.62 5.95 -12.97
CA TRP A 145 1.16 6.24 -11.65
C TRP A 145 1.97 7.52 -11.66
N THR A 146 1.92 8.28 -10.55
CA THR A 146 2.81 9.43 -10.38
C THR A 146 4.26 8.97 -10.50
N GLN A 147 5.04 9.68 -11.29
CA GLN A 147 6.48 9.45 -11.41
C GLN A 147 7.22 10.30 -10.38
N TYR A 148 8.08 9.66 -9.63
CA TYR A 148 8.91 10.28 -8.60
C TYR A 148 10.39 10.23 -8.98
N GLY A 149 11.18 11.10 -8.37
CA GLY A 149 12.61 11.25 -8.64
C GLY A 149 13.50 10.36 -7.76
N GLY A 150 13.02 9.24 -7.25
CA GLY A 150 13.81 8.35 -6.38
C GLY A 150 14.32 9.08 -5.14
N GLU A 151 15.63 9.03 -4.90
CA GLU A 151 16.30 9.66 -3.76
C GLU A 151 16.02 11.17 -3.62
N ALA A 152 15.76 11.87 -4.72
CA ALA A 152 15.42 13.29 -4.70
C ALA A 152 14.03 13.58 -4.11
N GLU A 153 13.19 12.55 -3.93
CA GLU A 153 11.84 12.63 -3.35
C GLU A 153 10.95 13.71 -4.00
N THR A 154 11.19 13.98 -5.28
CA THR A 154 10.46 14.96 -6.06
C THR A 154 9.35 14.33 -6.88
N ILE A 155 8.34 15.12 -7.24
CA ILE A 155 7.31 14.70 -8.20
C ILE A 155 7.80 15.11 -9.59
N VAL A 156 8.12 14.11 -10.43
CA VAL A 156 8.55 14.33 -11.82
C VAL A 156 7.33 14.56 -12.71
N ARG A 157 6.31 13.71 -12.57
CA ARG A 157 5.07 13.83 -13.34
C ARG A 157 3.89 13.33 -12.48
N PRO A 158 2.79 14.11 -12.37
CA PRO A 158 1.56 13.62 -11.75
C PRO A 158 1.02 12.40 -12.49
N GLY A 159 0.26 11.59 -11.80
CA GLY A 159 -0.45 10.46 -12.36
C GLY A 159 -1.78 10.87 -13.00
N ARG A 160 -2.46 9.87 -13.57
CA ARG A 160 -3.81 9.94 -14.09
C ARG A 160 -4.65 8.81 -13.52
N LEU A 161 -5.91 9.04 -13.26
CA LEU A 161 -6.87 8.02 -12.83
C LEU A 161 -8.18 8.21 -13.58
N ASP A 162 -8.57 7.20 -14.35
CA ASP A 162 -9.90 7.08 -14.94
C ASP A 162 -10.58 5.83 -14.38
N VAL A 163 -11.80 6.00 -13.87
CA VAL A 163 -12.58 4.88 -13.34
C VAL A 163 -14.01 4.96 -13.84
N ARG A 164 -14.44 3.89 -14.49
CA ARG A 164 -15.81 3.69 -14.95
C ARG A 164 -16.43 2.49 -14.25
N MET A 165 -17.70 2.64 -13.90
CA MET A 165 -18.51 1.59 -13.29
C MET A 165 -19.66 1.25 -14.23
N THR A 166 -19.75 -0.01 -14.65
CA THR A 166 -20.82 -0.50 -15.51
C THR A 166 -21.71 -1.47 -14.73
N CYS A 167 -23.01 -1.22 -14.77
CA CYS A 167 -24.03 -2.09 -14.19
C CYS A 167 -25.26 -2.09 -15.11
N ASP A 168 -25.80 -3.27 -15.43
CA ASP A 168 -26.98 -3.45 -16.28
C ASP A 168 -26.90 -2.67 -17.62
N GLY A 169 -25.73 -2.63 -18.23
CA GLY A 169 -25.48 -1.94 -19.51
C GLY A 169 -25.30 -0.43 -19.40
N ARG A 170 -25.52 0.16 -18.24
CA ARG A 170 -25.24 1.58 -17.99
C ARG A 170 -23.82 1.75 -17.46
N THR A 171 -23.11 2.72 -18.00
CA THR A 171 -21.77 3.07 -17.55
C THR A 171 -21.77 4.47 -16.94
N ASP A 172 -21.35 4.57 -15.70
CA ASP A 172 -21.12 5.81 -14.97
C ASP A 172 -19.61 6.09 -14.89
N HIS A 173 -19.20 7.33 -15.23
CA HIS A 173 -17.82 7.77 -15.10
C HIS A 173 -17.61 8.31 -13.68
N LEU A 174 -16.93 7.53 -12.84
CA LEU A 174 -16.77 7.85 -11.41
C LEU A 174 -15.59 8.78 -11.15
N VAL A 175 -14.50 8.61 -11.89
CA VAL A 175 -13.29 9.42 -11.78
C VAL A 175 -12.74 9.71 -13.17
N ASP A 176 -12.50 10.99 -13.44
CA ASP A 176 -11.77 11.47 -14.61
C ASP A 176 -10.79 12.53 -14.14
N ASN A 177 -9.60 12.11 -13.75
CA ASN A 177 -8.60 12.99 -13.16
C ASN A 177 -7.25 12.86 -13.87
N GLU A 178 -6.93 13.85 -14.70
CA GLU A 178 -5.71 13.90 -15.51
C GLU A 178 -4.46 14.34 -14.72
N ARG A 179 -4.60 14.75 -13.46
CA ARG A 179 -3.48 15.23 -12.64
C ARG A 179 -3.66 14.88 -11.16
N ILE A 180 -3.62 13.61 -10.86
CA ILE A 180 -3.75 13.12 -9.49
C ILE A 180 -2.40 12.67 -8.93
N LEU A 181 -2.18 12.87 -7.64
CA LEU A 181 -1.07 12.22 -6.94
C LEU A 181 -1.51 10.83 -6.49
N ILE A 182 -0.96 9.81 -7.13
CA ILE A 182 -1.31 8.42 -6.89
C ILE A 182 -0.08 7.53 -7.08
N GLY A 183 0.24 6.71 -6.10
CA GLY A 183 1.41 5.85 -6.17
C GLY A 183 2.45 6.20 -5.13
N ARG A 184 3.52 5.46 -5.14
CA ARG A 184 4.66 5.59 -4.23
C ARG A 184 5.94 5.76 -5.02
N ASN A 185 6.94 6.31 -4.36
CA ASN A 185 8.29 6.42 -4.89
C ASN A 185 9.02 5.07 -4.75
N ASP A 186 8.42 4.03 -5.34
CA ASP A 186 8.94 2.66 -5.39
C ASP A 186 9.46 2.39 -6.80
N GLU A 187 10.54 1.63 -6.93
CA GLU A 187 11.04 1.17 -8.22
C GLU A 187 10.27 -0.07 -8.72
N ASP A 188 9.78 -0.87 -7.78
CA ASP A 188 8.95 -2.04 -8.08
C ASP A 188 7.51 -1.63 -8.38
N GLY A 189 6.86 -2.40 -9.23
CA GLY A 189 5.49 -2.12 -9.67
C GLY A 189 4.44 -2.34 -8.58
N TYR A 190 3.19 -2.35 -9.02
CA TYR A 190 2.03 -2.53 -8.15
C TYR A 190 1.33 -3.84 -8.44
N TYR A 191 0.86 -4.51 -7.40
CA TYR A 191 0.01 -5.70 -7.54
C TYR A 191 -1.41 -5.42 -7.07
N PHE A 192 -2.37 -6.07 -7.72
CA PHE A 192 -3.77 -5.98 -7.34
C PHE A 192 -4.08 -6.97 -6.21
N LYS A 193 -4.82 -6.51 -5.22
CA LYS A 193 -5.31 -7.32 -4.12
C LYS A 193 -6.79 -7.08 -3.89
N PHE A 194 -7.54 -8.14 -3.76
CA PHE A 194 -8.94 -8.07 -3.37
C PHE A 194 -9.19 -8.92 -2.13
N GLY A 195 -10.22 -8.58 -1.38
CA GLY A 195 -10.58 -9.26 -0.15
C GLY A 195 -11.49 -8.41 0.72
N ILE A 196 -12.06 -9.02 1.74
CA ILE A 196 -12.85 -8.33 2.75
C ILE A 196 -11.92 -7.96 3.90
N TYR A 197 -11.75 -6.65 4.09
CA TYR A 197 -11.12 -6.10 5.28
C TYR A 197 -12.19 -5.51 6.17
N ARG A 198 -12.36 -6.04 7.35
CA ARG A 198 -13.35 -5.55 8.31
C ARG A 198 -12.75 -5.41 9.69
N VAL A 199 -13.38 -4.59 10.51
CA VAL A 199 -12.98 -4.43 11.90
C VAL A 199 -13.14 -5.77 12.63
N GLY A 200 -12.15 -6.17 13.43
CA GLY A 200 -12.09 -7.50 14.04
C GLY A 200 -13.23 -7.84 15.00
N ASN A 201 -13.98 -6.86 15.46
CA ASN A 201 -15.16 -7.04 16.32
C ASN A 201 -16.50 -7.06 15.55
N SER A 202 -16.49 -7.03 14.22
CA SER A 202 -17.71 -7.12 13.42
C SER A 202 -18.21 -8.56 13.38
N THR A 203 -19.45 -8.79 13.77
CA THR A 203 -20.10 -10.12 13.81
C THR A 203 -20.99 -10.39 12.60
N GLU A 204 -21.42 -9.33 11.90
CA GLU A 204 -22.31 -9.45 10.75
C GLU A 204 -21.62 -10.17 9.58
N PRO A 205 -22.25 -11.18 8.97
CA PRO A 205 -21.71 -11.83 7.80
C PRO A 205 -21.65 -10.86 6.62
N VAL A 206 -20.52 -10.86 5.91
CA VAL A 206 -20.35 -10.11 4.67
C VAL A 206 -19.86 -11.08 3.61
N SER A 207 -20.57 -11.13 2.50
CA SER A 207 -20.18 -11.92 1.33
C SER A 207 -20.20 -11.06 0.07
N TYR A 208 -19.37 -11.40 -0.88
CA TYR A 208 -19.40 -10.87 -2.23
C TYR A 208 -18.83 -11.89 -3.20
N ASN A 209 -19.26 -11.78 -4.44
CA ASN A 209 -18.72 -12.55 -5.54
C ASN A 209 -17.72 -11.70 -6.33
N LEU A 210 -16.66 -12.31 -6.81
CA LEU A 210 -15.69 -11.69 -7.69
C LEU A 210 -15.50 -12.56 -8.93
N ALA A 211 -15.48 -11.94 -10.10
CA ALA A 211 -15.23 -12.65 -11.36
C ALA A 211 -14.58 -11.70 -12.39
N GLY A 212 -13.96 -12.27 -13.41
CA GLY A 212 -13.55 -11.57 -14.61
C GLY A 212 -12.39 -10.58 -14.43
N TYR A 213 -11.46 -10.79 -13.49
CA TYR A 213 -10.30 -9.93 -13.36
C TYR A 213 -9.37 -10.08 -14.58
N SER A 214 -8.98 -8.96 -15.16
CA SER A 214 -7.91 -8.88 -16.15
C SER A 214 -7.09 -7.61 -15.94
N GLN A 215 -5.80 -7.68 -16.22
CA GLN A 215 -4.89 -6.53 -16.14
C GLN A 215 -4.01 -6.52 -17.39
N ARG A 216 -3.80 -5.31 -17.92
CA ARG A 216 -2.87 -5.07 -19.01
C ARG A 216 -1.96 -3.91 -18.62
N GLN A 217 -0.68 -4.05 -18.87
CA GLN A 217 0.30 -2.98 -18.79
C GLN A 217 0.46 -2.37 -20.19
N ARG A 218 0.48 -1.05 -20.27
CA ARG A 218 0.75 -0.30 -21.51
C ARG A 218 2.20 0.11 -21.57
#